data_a96bcce3e8a623b6a650861770a46caf
#
_entry.id   a96bcce3e8a623b6a650861770a46caf
#
_cell.length_a   1.000
_cell.length_b   1.000
_cell.length_c   1.000
_cell.angle_alpha   90.00
_cell.angle_beta   90.00
_cell.angle_gamma   90.00
#
_symmetry.space_group_name_H-M   'P 1'
#
loop_
_entity.id
_entity.type
_entity.pdbx_description
1 polymer ?
#
loop_
_entity_poly.entity_id
_entity_poly.type
_entity_poly.pdbx_seq_one_letter_code
_entity_poly.pdbx_strand_id
1 'polypeptide(L)'
;MTKAEIQLVRALADKRGRTEHGLFVAEGEKLIGELRGSHLKVRRIFALEGVFAGPEVETVAPRDMERLSLLKTPANALAIVEIPRYGLDMRSLAGRLTLALDDVQNPGNLGTIVRLADWFGIADIVCSCLLYTSPSPR
;
A
#
# COMPACT_ATOMS: atom_id res chain seq x y z
N MET A 1 5.56 -13.85 15.55
CA MET A 1 4.71 -14.07 14.35
C MET A 1 3.74 -15.23 14.57
N THR A 2 2.45 -15.00 14.36
CA THR A 2 1.38 -15.98 14.56
C THR A 2 0.86 -16.56 13.24
N LYS A 3 0.21 -17.73 13.29
CA LYS A 3 -0.44 -18.32 12.11
C LYS A 3 -1.55 -17.41 11.53
N ALA A 4 -2.24 -16.68 12.40
CA ALA A 4 -3.28 -15.72 12.01
C ALA A 4 -2.71 -14.54 11.21
N GLU A 5 -1.54 -14.04 11.57
CA GLU A 5 -0.86 -12.95 10.84
C GLU A 5 -0.45 -13.38 9.44
N ILE A 6 0.05 -14.60 9.27
CA ILE A 6 0.36 -15.15 7.94
C ILE A 6 -0.92 -15.26 7.09
N GLN A 7 -2.01 -15.75 7.67
CA GLN A 7 -3.29 -15.86 6.97
C GLN A 7 -3.82 -14.49 6.57
N LEU A 8 -3.72 -13.50 7.45
CA LEU A 8 -4.11 -12.13 7.14
C LEU A 8 -3.30 -11.57 5.97
N VAL A 9 -1.96 -11.63 6.01
CA VAL A 9 -1.11 -11.14 4.92
C VAL A 9 -1.48 -11.79 3.59
N ARG A 10 -1.71 -13.11 3.59
CA ARG A 10 -2.14 -13.82 2.38
C ARG A 10 -3.52 -13.40 1.88
N ALA A 11 -4.46 -13.13 2.78
CA ALA A 11 -5.78 -12.60 2.41
C ALA A 11 -5.67 -11.21 1.77
N LEU A 12 -4.71 -10.39 2.19
CA LEU A 12 -4.48 -9.06 1.63
C LEU A 12 -3.83 -9.07 0.22
N ALA A 13 -3.41 -10.22 -0.27
CA ALA A 13 -2.86 -10.35 -1.63
C ALA A 13 -3.89 -9.96 -2.70
N ASP A 14 -5.17 -10.26 -2.48
CA ASP A 14 -6.24 -9.93 -3.41
C ASP A 14 -7.07 -8.69 -2.99
N LYS A 15 -7.84 -8.16 -3.94
CA LYS A 15 -8.69 -6.97 -3.72
C LYS A 15 -9.77 -7.21 -2.68
N ARG A 16 -10.39 -8.40 -2.68
CA ARG A 16 -11.48 -8.73 -1.76
C ARG A 16 -11.00 -8.69 -0.31
N GLY A 17 -9.89 -9.37 -0.03
CA GLY A 17 -9.30 -9.37 1.30
C GLY A 17 -8.91 -7.97 1.76
N ARG A 18 -8.29 -7.15 0.89
CA ARG A 18 -7.97 -5.76 1.23
C ARG A 18 -9.21 -4.93 1.57
N THR A 19 -10.27 -5.08 0.79
CA THR A 19 -11.54 -4.36 1.03
C THR A 19 -12.22 -4.81 2.32
N GLU A 20 -12.26 -6.12 2.56
CA GLU A 20 -12.89 -6.72 3.74
C GLU A 20 -12.19 -6.31 5.04
N HIS A 21 -10.86 -6.35 5.05
CA HIS A 21 -10.07 -5.99 6.23
C HIS A 21 -9.77 -4.50 6.34
N GLY A 22 -9.93 -3.72 5.27
CA GLY A 22 -9.54 -2.31 5.23
C GLY A 22 -8.02 -2.11 5.37
N LEU A 23 -7.23 -3.09 4.91
CA LEU A 23 -5.78 -3.14 5.08
C LEU A 23 -5.10 -3.47 3.74
N PHE A 24 -3.84 -3.08 3.61
CA PHE A 24 -2.97 -3.53 2.53
C PHE A 24 -1.56 -3.85 3.05
N VAL A 25 -0.81 -4.56 2.23
CA VAL A 25 0.59 -4.93 2.51
C VAL A 25 1.52 -4.03 1.71
N ALA A 26 2.56 -3.54 2.38
CA ALA A 26 3.68 -2.85 1.75
C ALA A 26 4.97 -3.61 2.07
N GLU A 27 5.81 -3.84 1.07
CA GLU A 27 7.09 -4.53 1.23
C GLU A 27 8.25 -3.67 0.76
N GLY A 28 9.34 -3.69 1.52
CA GLY A 28 10.59 -2.97 1.24
C GLY A 28 10.86 -1.83 2.22
N GLU A 29 12.14 -1.72 2.61
CA GLU A 29 12.61 -0.79 3.65
C GLU A 29 12.28 0.67 3.32
N LYS A 30 12.60 1.10 2.08
CA LYS A 30 12.37 2.49 1.65
C LYS A 30 10.91 2.86 1.71
N LEU A 31 10.03 2.02 1.14
CA LEU A 31 8.59 2.25 1.13
C LEU A 31 8.02 2.31 2.55
N ILE A 32 8.41 1.37 3.42
CA ILE A 32 7.93 1.33 4.80
C ILE A 32 8.44 2.55 5.58
N GLY A 33 9.68 2.99 5.35
CA GLY A 33 10.23 4.21 5.94
C GLY A 33 9.41 5.45 5.56
N GLU A 34 9.04 5.59 4.29
CA GLU A 34 8.18 6.68 3.80
C GLU A 34 6.76 6.60 4.42
N LEU A 35 6.19 5.41 4.51
CA LEU A 35 4.86 5.19 5.12
C LEU A 35 4.84 5.56 6.60
N ARG A 36 5.89 5.26 7.36
CA ARG A 36 6.02 5.65 8.77
C ARG A 36 6.07 7.17 8.97
N GLY A 37 6.64 7.88 8.01
CA GLY A 37 6.71 9.35 8.01
C GLY A 37 5.45 10.03 7.44
N SER A 38 4.49 9.27 6.91
CA SER A 38 3.26 9.78 6.30
C SER A 38 2.10 9.85 7.30
N HIS A 39 0.95 10.33 6.83
CA HIS A 39 -0.31 10.32 7.58
C HIS A 39 -1.00 8.95 7.61
N LEU A 40 -0.46 7.95 6.91
CA LEU A 40 -1.02 6.61 6.87
C LEU A 40 -0.74 5.84 8.17
N LYS A 41 -1.70 5.07 8.61
CA LYS A 41 -1.56 4.27 9.82
C LYS A 41 -0.92 2.93 9.51
N VAL A 42 0.34 2.81 9.88
CA VAL A 42 1.06 1.53 9.89
C VAL A 42 0.67 0.76 11.16
N ARG A 43 0.01 -0.38 10.99
CA ARG A 43 -0.46 -1.21 12.12
C ARG A 43 0.61 -2.10 12.69
N ARG A 44 1.37 -2.73 11.81
CA ARG A 44 2.38 -3.73 12.18
C ARG A 44 3.47 -3.74 11.14
N ILE A 45 4.69 -3.92 11.59
CA ILE A 45 5.86 -4.13 10.72
C ILE A 45 6.51 -5.44 11.15
N PHE A 46 6.76 -6.32 10.18
CA PHE A 46 7.63 -7.47 10.33
C PHE A 46 8.94 -7.14 9.64
N ALA A 47 10.05 -7.27 10.33
CA ALA A 47 11.35 -6.89 9.77
C ALA A 47 12.44 -7.86 10.20
N LEU A 48 13.47 -8.02 9.37
CA LEU A 48 14.69 -8.69 9.76
C LEU A 48 15.40 -7.87 10.85
N GLU A 49 16.27 -8.53 11.60
CA GLU A 49 17.03 -7.90 12.68
C GLU A 49 17.82 -6.67 12.19
N GLY A 50 17.71 -5.57 12.93
CA GLY A 50 18.41 -4.32 12.64
C GLY A 50 17.80 -3.43 11.55
N VAL A 51 16.73 -3.86 10.86
CA VAL A 51 16.12 -3.08 9.77
C VAL A 51 15.22 -1.96 10.30
N PHE A 52 14.36 -2.28 11.25
CA PHE A 52 13.47 -1.30 11.91
C PHE A 52 13.42 -1.54 13.41
N ALA A 53 13.09 -0.47 14.18
CA ALA A 53 12.80 -0.52 15.59
C ALA A 53 11.55 0.29 15.92
N GLY A 54 10.82 -0.12 16.94
CA GLY A 54 9.62 0.56 17.42
C GLY A 54 8.59 -0.41 18.01
N PRO A 55 7.56 0.10 18.69
CA PRO A 55 6.54 -0.73 19.34
C PRO A 55 5.68 -1.51 18.34
N GLU A 56 5.55 -1.01 17.10
CA GLU A 56 4.81 -1.65 16.02
C GLU A 56 5.64 -2.70 15.27
N VAL A 57 6.95 -2.82 15.57
CA VAL A 57 7.89 -3.69 14.85
C VAL A 57 8.03 -5.03 15.56
N GLU A 58 7.89 -6.11 14.80
CA GLU A 58 8.24 -7.46 15.23
C GLU A 58 9.42 -7.96 14.41
N THR A 59 10.52 -8.25 15.08
CA THR A 59 11.69 -8.87 14.44
C THR A 59 11.37 -10.32 14.11
N VAL A 60 11.60 -10.70 12.86
CA VAL A 60 11.35 -12.05 12.37
C VAL A 60 12.61 -12.66 11.75
N ALA A 61 12.71 -13.99 11.77
CA ALA A 61 13.78 -14.69 11.08
C ALA A 61 13.60 -14.66 9.56
N PRO A 62 14.67 -14.77 8.76
CA PRO A 62 14.59 -14.79 7.29
C PRO A 62 13.58 -15.81 6.76
N ARG A 63 13.54 -17.02 7.33
CA ARG A 63 12.59 -18.07 6.96
C ARG A 63 11.12 -17.67 7.19
N ASP A 64 10.87 -16.88 8.21
CA ASP A 64 9.52 -16.42 8.50
C ASP A 64 9.14 -15.27 7.56
N MET A 65 10.08 -14.41 7.19
CA MET A 65 9.89 -13.39 6.17
C MET A 65 9.54 -14.01 4.81
N GLU A 66 10.21 -15.10 4.41
CA GLU A 66 9.87 -15.86 3.19
C GLU A 66 8.43 -16.38 3.19
N ARG A 67 7.91 -16.74 4.36
CA ARG A 67 6.53 -17.24 4.49
C ARG A 67 5.49 -16.13 4.48
N LEU A 68 5.87 -14.92 4.92
CA LEU A 68 5.02 -13.73 4.95
C LEU A 68 4.96 -13.03 3.60
N SER A 69 6.10 -12.89 2.92
CA SER A 69 6.22 -12.10 1.70
C SER A 69 5.26 -12.56 0.60
N LEU A 70 4.69 -11.59 -0.10
CA LEU A 70 3.90 -11.79 -1.29
C LEU A 70 4.75 -11.66 -2.58
N LEU A 71 6.02 -11.26 -2.44
CA LEU A 71 6.97 -11.13 -3.55
C LEU A 71 7.67 -12.45 -3.84
N LYS A 72 8.13 -12.63 -5.08
CA LYS A 72 8.96 -13.80 -5.46
C LYS A 72 10.30 -13.79 -4.72
N THR A 73 10.89 -12.61 -4.54
CA THR A 73 12.07 -12.42 -3.71
C THR A 73 11.64 -11.58 -2.51
N PRO A 74 11.64 -12.16 -1.30
CA PRO A 74 11.23 -11.48 -0.10
C PRO A 74 12.07 -10.22 0.16
N ALA A 75 11.41 -9.15 0.59
CA ALA A 75 12.08 -7.97 1.09
C ALA A 75 12.52 -8.17 2.55
N ASN A 76 13.38 -7.28 3.06
CA ASN A 76 13.84 -7.33 4.45
C ASN A 76 12.77 -6.87 5.46
N ALA A 77 11.69 -6.28 4.98
CA ALA A 77 10.57 -5.82 5.81
C ALA A 77 9.26 -5.84 5.05
N LEU A 78 8.18 -6.08 5.81
CA LEU A 78 6.79 -6.09 5.37
C LEU A 78 5.95 -5.34 6.39
N ALA A 79 5.08 -4.44 5.93
CA ALA A 79 4.16 -3.69 6.77
C ALA A 79 2.71 -3.97 6.42
N ILE A 80 1.86 -4.00 7.43
CA ILE A 80 0.39 -4.00 7.31
C ILE A 80 -0.08 -2.57 7.60
N VAL A 81 -0.76 -1.97 6.63
CA VAL A 81 -1.15 -0.56 6.65
C VAL A 81 -2.65 -0.43 6.46
N GLU A 82 -3.28 0.52 7.15
CA GLU A 82 -4.70 0.82 6.98
C GLU A 82 -4.94 1.50 5.63
N ILE A 83 -5.97 1.05 4.90
CA ILE A 83 -6.43 1.75 3.70
C ILE A 83 -7.15 3.02 4.14
N PRO A 84 -6.64 4.21 3.78
CA PRO A 84 -7.32 5.45 4.12
C PRO A 84 -8.65 5.55 3.36
N ARG A 85 -9.66 6.05 4.03
CA ARG A 85 -10.97 6.31 3.41
C ARG A 85 -11.09 7.81 3.14
N TYR A 86 -10.99 8.16 1.88
CA TYR A 86 -11.24 9.52 1.43
C TYR A 86 -12.65 9.59 0.82
N GLY A 87 -13.44 10.56 1.27
CA GLY A 87 -14.68 10.93 0.61
C GLY A 87 -14.40 11.95 -0.49
N LEU A 88 -15.13 11.86 -1.60
CA LEU A 88 -15.08 12.92 -2.62
C LEU A 88 -15.87 14.13 -2.09
N ASP A 89 -15.15 15.19 -1.76
CA ASP A 89 -15.76 16.49 -1.44
C ASP A 89 -15.64 17.43 -2.64
N MET A 90 -16.76 17.60 -3.36
CA MET A 90 -16.83 18.48 -4.54
C MET A 90 -16.48 19.94 -4.22
N ARG A 91 -16.67 20.37 -2.98
CA ARG A 91 -16.33 21.74 -2.56
C ARG A 91 -14.82 21.93 -2.47
N SER A 92 -14.10 20.90 -2.06
CA SER A 92 -12.64 20.94 -1.98
C SER A 92 -11.97 21.02 -3.35
N LEU A 93 -12.67 20.58 -4.40
CA LEU A 93 -12.17 20.61 -5.78
C LEU A 93 -12.38 21.99 -6.45
N ALA A 94 -13.26 22.81 -5.91
CA ALA A 94 -13.59 24.11 -6.50
C ALA A 94 -12.37 25.05 -6.50
N GLY A 95 -12.06 25.61 -7.68
CA GLY A 95 -10.95 26.56 -7.84
C GLY A 95 -9.56 25.92 -7.90
N ARG A 96 -9.46 24.59 -7.96
CA ARG A 96 -8.19 23.85 -8.09
C ARG A 96 -8.18 23.01 -9.35
N LEU A 97 -6.96 22.78 -9.89
CA LEU A 97 -6.77 21.84 -10.99
C LEU A 97 -6.86 20.43 -10.44
N THR A 98 -7.79 19.64 -10.98
CA THR A 98 -8.03 18.25 -10.62
C THR A 98 -7.81 17.36 -11.83
N LEU A 99 -7.10 16.26 -11.68
CA LEU A 99 -7.00 15.22 -12.69
C LEU A 99 -8.12 14.22 -12.52
N ALA A 100 -8.87 13.97 -13.59
CA ALA A 100 -9.82 12.86 -13.65
C ALA A 100 -9.22 11.74 -14.50
N LEU A 101 -9.09 10.55 -13.93
CA LEU A 101 -8.54 9.36 -14.59
C LEU A 101 -9.65 8.35 -14.80
N ASP A 102 -9.85 7.96 -16.05
CA ASP A 102 -10.79 6.91 -16.41
C ASP A 102 -10.05 5.76 -17.12
N ASP A 103 -10.39 4.53 -16.73
CA ASP A 103 -9.88 3.29 -17.30
C ASP A 103 -8.33 3.17 -17.36
N VAL A 104 -7.60 3.76 -16.41
CA VAL A 104 -6.15 3.55 -16.31
C VAL A 104 -5.87 2.21 -15.67
N GLN A 105 -5.62 1.18 -16.44
CA GLN A 105 -5.48 -0.21 -15.97
C GLN A 105 -4.05 -0.58 -15.55
N ASN A 106 -3.03 0.10 -16.08
CA ASN A 106 -1.64 -0.21 -15.78
C ASN A 106 -1.18 0.52 -14.51
N PRO A 107 -0.76 -0.23 -13.44
CA PRO A 107 -0.30 0.38 -12.19
C PRO A 107 0.94 1.27 -12.36
N GLY A 108 1.82 0.96 -13.31
CA GLY A 108 2.99 1.77 -13.61
C GLY A 108 2.61 3.11 -14.22
N ASN A 109 1.61 3.15 -15.11
CA ASN A 109 1.09 4.39 -15.66
C ASN A 109 0.42 5.24 -14.58
N LEU A 110 -0.38 4.63 -13.72
CA LEU A 110 -0.99 5.33 -12.59
C LEU A 110 0.07 5.94 -11.68
N GLY A 111 1.10 5.17 -11.29
CA GLY A 111 2.19 5.68 -10.47
C GLY A 111 2.96 6.82 -11.13
N THR A 112 3.13 6.79 -12.44
CA THR A 112 3.74 7.90 -13.20
C THR A 112 2.87 9.14 -13.20
N ILE A 113 1.57 9.00 -13.41
CA ILE A 113 0.61 10.11 -13.37
C ILE A 113 0.57 10.75 -11.99
N VAL A 114 0.54 9.95 -10.91
CA VAL A 114 0.57 10.45 -9.53
C VAL A 114 1.84 11.26 -9.26
N ARG A 115 3.01 10.78 -9.69
CA ARG A 115 4.26 11.55 -9.56
C ARG A 115 4.27 12.84 -10.36
N LEU A 116 3.71 12.84 -11.57
CA LEU A 116 3.57 14.06 -12.36
C LEU A 116 2.62 15.05 -11.69
N ALA A 117 1.51 14.58 -11.15
CA ALA A 117 0.57 15.42 -10.41
C ALA A 117 1.24 16.09 -9.21
N ASP A 118 2.00 15.34 -8.42
CA ASP A 118 2.79 15.87 -7.30
C ASP A 118 3.81 16.92 -7.77
N TRP A 119 4.56 16.60 -8.83
CA TRP A 119 5.55 17.51 -9.41
C TRP A 119 4.95 18.85 -9.86
N PHE A 120 3.75 18.84 -10.45
CA PHE A 120 3.05 20.04 -10.91
C PHE A 120 2.14 20.67 -9.85
N GLY A 121 2.16 20.20 -8.61
CA GLY A 121 1.34 20.71 -7.52
C GLY A 121 -0.16 20.46 -7.68
N ILE A 122 -0.54 19.42 -8.41
CA ILE A 122 -1.93 19.00 -8.55
C ILE A 122 -2.31 18.17 -7.32
N ALA A 123 -3.15 18.73 -6.47
CA ALA A 123 -3.49 18.13 -5.17
C ALA A 123 -4.54 17.02 -5.27
N ASP A 124 -5.38 17.06 -6.30
CA ASP A 124 -6.55 16.18 -6.38
C ASP A 124 -6.51 15.32 -7.64
N ILE A 125 -6.61 14.01 -7.45
CA ILE A 125 -6.77 13.01 -8.53
C ILE A 125 -8.04 12.21 -8.25
N VAL A 126 -8.98 12.26 -9.16
CA VAL A 126 -10.21 11.46 -9.11
C VAL A 126 -10.10 10.31 -10.11
N CYS A 127 -10.33 9.11 -9.64
CA CYS A 127 -10.23 7.91 -10.44
C CYS A 127 -11.60 7.25 -10.57
N SER A 128 -11.92 6.71 -11.76
CA SER A 128 -13.08 5.84 -11.90
C SER A 128 -12.89 4.54 -11.13
N CYS A 129 -13.98 3.92 -10.69
CA CYS A 129 -13.95 2.69 -9.88
C CYS A 129 -13.36 1.47 -10.61
N LEU A 130 -13.16 1.55 -11.91
CA LEU A 130 -12.59 0.49 -12.76
C LEU A 130 -11.05 0.47 -12.76
N LEU A 131 -10.40 1.47 -12.16
CA LEU A 131 -8.93 1.60 -12.13
C LEU A 131 -8.19 0.41 -11.51
N TYR A 132 -8.87 -0.58 -10.97
CA TYR A 132 -8.22 -1.69 -10.28
C TYR A 132 -8.88 -3.05 -10.53
N THR A 133 -8.77 -3.57 -11.72
CA THR A 133 -8.73 -5.00 -11.94
C THR A 133 -7.29 -5.37 -12.25
N SER A 134 -6.51 -5.72 -11.23
CA SER A 134 -5.23 -6.35 -11.46
C SER A 134 -5.47 -7.60 -12.30
N PRO A 135 -4.93 -7.70 -13.52
CA PRO A 135 -4.92 -8.98 -14.19
C PRO A 135 -4.11 -9.92 -13.31
N SER A 136 -4.70 -11.04 -12.94
CA SER A 136 -3.96 -12.14 -12.34
C SER A 136 -2.74 -12.44 -13.22
N PRO A 137 -1.53 -12.49 -12.69
CA PRO A 137 -0.39 -12.90 -13.50
C PRO A 137 -0.65 -14.33 -13.97
N ARG A 138 -0.71 -14.52 -15.27
CA ARG A 138 -0.62 -15.84 -15.90
C ARG A 138 0.82 -16.30 -15.88
#